data_cdd828cc8ba954c63a9f33c3077a421a
#
_entry.id   cdd828cc8ba954c63a9f33c3077a421a
#
_cell.length_a   1.000
_cell.length_b   1.000
_cell.length_c   1.000
_cell.angle_alpha   90.00
_cell.angle_beta   90.00
_cell.angle_gamma   90.00
#
_symmetry.space_group_name_H-M   'P 1'
#
loop_
_entity.id
_entity.type
_entity.pdbx_description
1 polymer ?
#
loop_
_entity_poly.entity_id
_entity_poly.type
_entity_poly.pdbx_seq_one_letter_code
_entity_poly.pdbx_strand_id
1 'polypeptide(L)'
;VYRFFNGADEKDGKLVWNIERLCNEVLNGLKKAVETGKTPTTVGIDTWAVDYALLDEDDKLFGEVYAYRDARGKRAAEEVHKKIPFESLYEKTGVQFQPFNTVYQLFDDKTKGRLKRAKSFLMLPDYLSFFLTGVKKQEYTNALSTGLVNGKTHKFDRDILKALGF
;
A
#
# COMPACT_ATOMS: atom_id res chain seq x y z
N VAL A 1 -17.11 12.01 -17.41
CA VAL A 1 -16.38 10.90 -16.76
C VAL A 1 -15.15 10.56 -17.60
N TYR A 2 -13.97 10.51 -16.99
CA TYR A 2 -12.74 10.03 -17.58
C TYR A 2 -12.47 8.59 -17.10
N ARG A 3 -12.08 7.70 -17.98
CA ARG A 3 -11.78 6.29 -17.68
C ARG A 3 -10.57 5.83 -18.47
N PHE A 4 -9.78 4.93 -17.90
CA PHE A 4 -8.66 4.27 -18.53
C PHE A 4 -8.60 2.81 -18.09
N PHE A 5 -7.88 1.99 -18.84
CA PHE A 5 -7.61 0.62 -18.44
C PHE A 5 -6.55 0.60 -17.33
N ASN A 6 -6.91 -0.01 -16.21
CA ASN A 6 -6.02 -0.17 -15.06
C ASN A 6 -5.89 -1.66 -14.72
N GLY A 7 -4.82 -2.29 -15.18
CA GLY A 7 -4.44 -3.66 -14.86
C GLY A 7 -3.01 -3.72 -14.36
N ALA A 8 -2.70 -4.76 -13.59
CA ALA A 8 -1.31 -5.05 -13.23
C ALA A 8 -0.53 -5.50 -14.46
N ASP A 9 0.70 -5.05 -14.58
CA ASP A 9 1.63 -5.49 -15.60
C ASP A 9 2.44 -6.70 -15.06
N GLU A 10 2.85 -7.60 -15.93
CA GLU A 10 3.78 -8.68 -15.57
C GLU A 10 5.22 -8.21 -15.83
N LYS A 11 6.07 -8.33 -14.79
CA LYS A 11 7.48 -7.98 -14.85
C LYS A 11 8.30 -9.01 -14.08
N ASP A 12 9.22 -9.69 -14.76
CA ASP A 12 10.08 -10.72 -14.18
C ASP A 12 9.30 -11.78 -13.37
N GLY A 13 8.16 -12.22 -13.91
CA GLY A 13 7.28 -13.20 -13.27
C GLY A 13 6.55 -12.68 -12.03
N LYS A 14 6.44 -11.35 -11.87
CA LYS A 14 5.74 -10.65 -10.80
C LYS A 14 4.63 -9.76 -11.36
N LEU A 15 3.56 -9.63 -10.60
CA LEU A 15 2.51 -8.68 -10.92
C LEU A 15 2.79 -7.35 -10.24
N VAL A 16 2.89 -6.28 -11.02
CA VAL A 16 3.24 -4.94 -10.55
C VAL A 16 2.28 -3.88 -11.06
N TRP A 17 2.11 -2.81 -10.30
CA TRP A 17 1.39 -1.63 -10.73
C TRP A 17 2.33 -0.66 -11.43
N ASN A 18 1.94 -0.17 -12.60
CA ASN A 18 2.65 0.91 -13.27
C ASN A 18 2.25 2.25 -12.64
N ILE A 19 3.01 2.66 -11.63
CA ILE A 19 2.70 3.86 -10.84
C ILE A 19 2.82 5.13 -11.66
N GLU A 20 3.78 5.21 -12.58
CA GLU A 20 3.91 6.35 -13.49
C GLU A 20 2.65 6.52 -14.35
N ARG A 21 2.17 5.42 -14.94
CA ARG A 21 0.90 5.42 -15.69
C ARG A 21 -0.25 5.89 -14.81
N LEU A 22 -0.40 5.34 -13.59
CA LEU A 22 -1.47 5.73 -12.66
C LEU A 22 -1.43 7.23 -12.34
N CYS A 23 -0.26 7.77 -12.02
CA CYS A 23 -0.09 9.20 -11.75
C CYS A 23 -0.46 10.06 -12.96
N ASN A 24 -0.01 9.67 -14.15
CA ASN A 24 -0.33 10.39 -15.38
C ASN A 24 -1.83 10.37 -15.69
N GLU A 25 -2.50 9.24 -15.45
CA GLU A 25 -3.96 9.13 -15.67
C GLU A 25 -4.77 9.92 -14.65
N VAL A 26 -4.29 10.04 -13.40
CA VAL A 26 -4.88 10.96 -12.41
C VAL A 26 -4.79 12.40 -12.89
N LEU A 27 -3.62 12.83 -13.38
CA LEU A 27 -3.45 14.18 -13.95
C LEU A 27 -4.33 14.41 -15.18
N ASN A 28 -4.43 13.43 -16.07
CA ASN A 28 -5.29 13.50 -17.25
C ASN A 28 -6.76 13.65 -16.84
N GLY A 29 -7.21 12.89 -15.84
CA GLY A 29 -8.56 13.00 -15.30
C GLY A 29 -8.85 14.38 -14.71
N LEU A 30 -7.90 14.95 -13.97
CA LEU A 30 -8.02 16.31 -13.41
C LEU A 30 -8.07 17.38 -14.53
N LYS A 31 -7.22 17.27 -15.54
CA LYS A 31 -7.27 18.16 -16.72
C LYS A 31 -8.63 18.11 -17.41
N LYS A 32 -9.15 16.90 -17.63
CA LYS A 32 -10.50 16.71 -18.21
C LYS A 32 -11.61 17.32 -17.35
N ALA A 33 -11.50 17.27 -16.03
CA ALA A 33 -12.47 17.92 -15.16
C ALA A 33 -12.47 19.44 -15.35
N VAL A 34 -11.30 20.08 -15.44
CA VAL A 34 -11.17 21.53 -15.70
C VAL A 34 -11.73 21.93 -17.07
N GLU A 35 -11.51 21.11 -18.11
CA GLU A 35 -12.02 21.34 -19.47
C GLU A 35 -13.57 21.42 -19.54
N THR A 36 -14.28 20.93 -18.52
CA THR A 36 -15.74 21.08 -18.44
C THR A 36 -16.22 22.50 -18.09
N GLY A 37 -15.29 23.43 -17.86
CA GLY A 37 -15.57 24.81 -17.43
C GLY A 37 -15.86 24.94 -15.92
N LYS A 38 -15.71 23.86 -15.14
CA LYS A 38 -15.88 23.85 -13.68
C LYS A 38 -14.57 23.48 -13.03
N THR A 39 -13.93 24.41 -12.36
CA THR A 39 -12.67 24.13 -11.62
C THR A 39 -12.99 23.41 -10.31
N PRO A 40 -12.51 22.19 -10.11
CA PRO A 40 -12.63 21.50 -8.84
C PRO A 40 -11.94 22.26 -7.71
N THR A 41 -12.57 22.35 -6.55
CA THR A 41 -11.99 22.96 -5.34
C THR A 41 -11.41 21.93 -4.39
N THR A 42 -11.82 20.68 -4.53
CA THR A 42 -11.35 19.55 -3.71
C THR A 42 -11.22 18.30 -4.57
N VAL A 43 -10.34 17.41 -4.15
CA VAL A 43 -10.15 16.08 -4.76
C VAL A 43 -10.19 15.04 -3.65
N GLY A 44 -11.05 14.03 -3.81
CA GLY A 44 -11.03 12.81 -3.01
C GLY A 44 -10.42 11.67 -3.83
N ILE A 45 -9.63 10.82 -3.16
CA ILE A 45 -8.97 9.66 -3.78
C ILE A 45 -9.49 8.41 -3.10
N ASP A 46 -10.00 7.49 -3.90
CA ASP A 46 -10.33 6.14 -3.50
C ASP A 46 -9.72 5.16 -4.52
N THR A 47 -9.14 4.06 -4.01
CA THR A 47 -8.50 3.05 -4.85
C THR A 47 -8.89 1.65 -4.36
N TRP A 48 -7.91 0.83 -4.07
CA TRP A 48 -8.03 -0.48 -3.43
C TRP A 48 -7.09 -0.57 -2.24
N ALA A 49 -7.36 -1.48 -1.34
CA ALA A 49 -6.59 -1.69 -0.13
C ALA A 49 -5.32 -2.52 -0.38
N VAL A 50 -4.54 -2.71 0.65
CA VAL A 50 -3.40 -3.62 0.87
C VAL A 50 -2.13 -3.34 0.08
N ASP A 51 -2.19 -2.68 -1.06
CA ASP A 51 -1.00 -2.34 -1.86
C ASP A 51 -0.39 -1.01 -1.44
N TYR A 52 0.92 -0.90 -1.58
CA TYR A 52 1.69 0.24 -1.08
C TYR A 52 2.92 0.54 -1.93
N ALA A 53 3.34 1.78 -1.87
CA ALA A 53 4.58 2.29 -2.42
C ALA A 53 5.63 2.42 -1.31
N LEU A 54 6.88 2.06 -1.61
CA LEU A 54 8.03 2.31 -0.73
C LEU A 54 8.74 3.59 -1.18
N LEU A 55 9.09 4.43 -0.21
CA LEU A 55 9.82 5.67 -0.45
C LEU A 55 11.19 5.62 0.24
N ASP A 56 12.20 6.17 -0.42
CA ASP A 56 13.54 6.30 0.10
C ASP A 56 13.73 7.56 0.98
N GLU A 57 14.96 7.90 1.31
CA GLU A 57 15.29 9.06 2.15
C GLU A 57 14.98 10.41 1.51
N ASP A 58 14.92 10.47 0.18
CA ASP A 58 14.55 11.65 -0.59
C ASP A 58 13.04 11.71 -0.91
N ASP A 59 12.25 10.85 -0.28
CA ASP A 59 10.81 10.67 -0.56
C ASP A 59 10.49 10.24 -2.00
N LYS A 60 11.45 9.62 -2.68
CA LYS A 60 11.27 9.08 -4.03
C LYS A 60 10.78 7.65 -3.96
N LEU A 61 9.83 7.34 -4.84
CA LEU A 61 9.41 5.95 -5.07
C LEU A 61 10.62 5.13 -5.52
N PHE A 62 10.85 3.98 -4.89
CA PHE A 62 11.86 3.06 -5.34
C PHE A 62 11.37 1.62 -5.44
N GLY A 63 11.92 0.91 -6.41
CA GLY A 63 11.54 -0.47 -6.69
C GLY A 63 10.11 -0.60 -7.20
N GLU A 64 9.69 -1.82 -7.41
CA GLU A 64 8.36 -2.11 -7.93
C GLU A 64 7.29 -1.97 -6.85
N VAL A 65 6.12 -1.50 -7.25
CA VAL A 65 4.88 -1.58 -6.46
C VAL A 65 4.15 -2.85 -6.88
N TYR A 66 4.18 -3.86 -6.01
CA TYR A 66 3.57 -5.15 -6.31
C TYR A 66 2.04 -5.08 -6.20
N ALA A 67 1.37 -5.77 -7.10
CA ALA A 67 -0.06 -5.93 -7.03
C ALA A 67 -0.45 -7.04 -6.03
N TYR A 68 -1.54 -6.86 -5.32
CA TYR A 68 -2.03 -7.82 -4.31
C TYR A 68 -2.31 -9.23 -4.87
N ARG A 69 -2.48 -9.34 -6.19
CA ARG A 69 -2.64 -10.63 -6.88
C ARG A 69 -1.32 -11.36 -7.15
N ASP A 70 -0.17 -10.74 -6.83
CA ASP A 70 1.13 -11.43 -6.88
C ASP A 70 1.18 -12.56 -5.84
N ALA A 71 1.79 -13.67 -6.19
CA ALA A 71 1.82 -14.87 -5.35
C ALA A 71 2.73 -14.76 -4.11
N ARG A 72 3.50 -13.66 -3.95
CA ARG A 72 4.53 -13.49 -2.91
C ARG A 72 3.98 -13.60 -1.48
N GLY A 73 2.72 -13.19 -1.27
CA GLY A 73 2.14 -13.08 0.06
C GLY A 73 1.86 -14.44 0.72
N LYS A 74 1.53 -15.48 -0.05
CA LYS A 74 1.17 -16.79 0.51
C LYS A 74 2.29 -17.40 1.34
N ARG A 75 3.51 -17.48 0.80
CA ARG A 75 4.69 -18.00 1.51
C ARG A 75 5.07 -17.12 2.70
N ALA A 76 4.97 -15.81 2.53
CA ALA A 76 5.26 -14.88 3.62
C ALA A 76 4.28 -15.02 4.79
N ALA A 77 3.00 -15.32 4.53
CA ALA A 77 2.01 -15.55 5.57
C ALA A 77 2.38 -16.75 6.48
N GLU A 78 2.85 -17.85 5.90
CA GLU A 78 3.31 -19.01 6.67
C GLU A 78 4.46 -18.65 7.62
N GLU A 79 5.42 -17.85 7.14
CA GLU A 79 6.57 -17.42 7.97
C GLU A 79 6.17 -16.38 9.03
N VAL A 80 5.23 -15.51 8.73
CA VAL A 80 4.66 -14.55 9.71
C VAL A 80 3.94 -15.32 10.83
N HIS A 81 3.13 -16.33 10.49
CA HIS A 81 2.36 -17.07 11.49
C HIS A 81 3.25 -17.96 12.42
N LYS A 82 4.48 -18.29 12.00
CA LYS A 82 5.47 -18.90 12.91
C LYS A 82 5.99 -17.91 13.97
N LYS A 83 5.90 -16.61 13.72
CA LYS A 83 6.36 -15.55 14.63
C LYS A 83 5.23 -14.96 15.47
N ILE A 84 4.06 -14.84 14.89
CA ILE A 84 2.84 -14.39 15.54
C ILE A 84 1.67 -15.22 15.00
N PRO A 85 1.03 -16.08 15.81
CA PRO A 85 -0.12 -16.88 15.38
C PRO A 85 -1.23 -15.99 14.81
N PHE A 86 -1.96 -16.51 13.82
CA PHE A 86 -3.03 -15.74 13.18
C PHE A 86 -4.09 -15.26 14.19
N GLU A 87 -4.46 -16.09 15.14
CA GLU A 87 -5.44 -15.76 16.17
C GLU A 87 -5.01 -14.50 16.94
N SER A 88 -3.74 -14.42 17.32
CA SER A 88 -3.18 -13.25 18.02
C SER A 88 -3.15 -12.02 17.13
N LEU A 89 -2.83 -12.18 15.84
CA LEU A 89 -2.86 -11.09 14.87
C LEU A 89 -4.29 -10.58 14.67
N TYR A 90 -5.26 -11.50 14.53
CA TYR A 90 -6.67 -11.17 14.39
C TYR A 90 -7.23 -10.48 15.64
N GLU A 91 -6.94 -10.99 16.83
CA GLU A 91 -7.39 -10.41 18.10
C GLU A 91 -6.95 -8.95 18.26
N LYS A 92 -5.73 -8.63 17.81
CA LYS A 92 -5.19 -7.27 17.86
C LYS A 92 -5.75 -6.34 16.79
N THR A 93 -5.93 -6.84 15.57
CA THR A 93 -6.21 -6.00 14.40
C THR A 93 -7.65 -6.08 13.90
N GLY A 94 -8.37 -7.19 14.17
CA GLY A 94 -9.67 -7.48 13.59
C GLY A 94 -9.65 -7.80 12.09
N VAL A 95 -8.46 -7.92 11.48
CA VAL A 95 -8.32 -8.13 10.04
C VAL A 95 -8.35 -9.61 9.71
N GLN A 96 -9.32 -10.02 8.88
CA GLN A 96 -9.41 -11.42 8.42
C GLN A 96 -8.17 -11.82 7.62
N PHE A 97 -7.85 -13.10 7.66
CA PHE A 97 -6.75 -13.64 6.87
C PHE A 97 -7.01 -13.54 5.37
N GLN A 98 -6.10 -12.85 4.68
CA GLN A 98 -5.96 -12.91 3.23
C GLN A 98 -4.46 -12.93 2.91
N PRO A 99 -3.98 -13.83 2.04
CA PRO A 99 -2.54 -13.96 1.77
C PRO A 99 -1.92 -12.70 1.18
N PHE A 100 -2.72 -11.78 0.70
CA PHE A 100 -2.32 -10.49 0.14
C PHE A 100 -2.35 -9.33 1.15
N ASN A 101 -2.70 -9.53 2.43
CA ASN A 101 -2.66 -8.43 3.40
C ASN A 101 -1.26 -7.84 3.49
N THR A 102 -1.19 -6.53 3.70
CA THR A 102 0.05 -5.75 3.65
C THR A 102 1.13 -6.29 4.60
N VAL A 103 0.75 -6.80 5.77
CA VAL A 103 1.68 -7.41 6.73
C VAL A 103 2.55 -8.50 6.10
N TYR A 104 1.96 -9.36 5.27
CA TYR A 104 2.67 -10.43 4.58
C TYR A 104 3.53 -9.91 3.44
N GLN A 105 3.02 -8.95 2.68
CA GLN A 105 3.76 -8.31 1.61
C GLN A 105 5.00 -7.57 2.15
N LEU A 106 4.86 -6.80 3.24
CA LEU A 106 5.97 -6.11 3.90
C LEU A 106 6.98 -7.10 4.48
N PHE A 107 6.51 -8.24 5.02
CA PHE A 107 7.41 -9.27 5.50
C PHE A 107 8.24 -9.89 4.37
N ASP A 108 7.64 -10.14 3.21
CA ASP A 108 8.38 -10.56 2.01
C ASP A 108 9.43 -9.50 1.59
N ASP A 109 9.04 -8.23 1.54
CA ASP A 109 9.97 -7.14 1.24
C ASP A 109 11.12 -7.03 2.24
N LYS A 110 10.83 -7.26 3.53
CA LYS A 110 11.86 -7.31 4.57
C LYS A 110 12.84 -8.46 4.33
N THR A 111 12.34 -9.67 4.08
CA THR A 111 13.20 -10.85 3.88
C THR A 111 14.08 -10.71 2.65
N LYS A 112 13.62 -9.99 1.63
CA LYS A 112 14.37 -9.65 0.41
C LYS A 112 15.27 -8.42 0.57
N GLY A 113 15.33 -7.83 1.77
CA GLY A 113 16.18 -6.69 2.07
C GLY A 113 15.69 -5.35 1.51
N ARG A 114 14.52 -5.29 0.88
CA ARG A 114 13.99 -4.04 0.30
C ARG A 114 13.73 -2.98 1.36
N LEU A 115 13.30 -3.36 2.57
CA LEU A 115 13.04 -2.41 3.65
C LEU A 115 14.31 -1.75 4.22
N LYS A 116 15.51 -2.24 3.90
CA LYS A 116 16.77 -1.59 4.33
C LYS A 116 16.92 -0.18 3.74
N ARG A 117 16.39 0.04 2.55
CA ARG A 117 16.43 1.32 1.85
C ARG A 117 15.18 2.15 2.10
N ALA A 118 14.06 1.52 2.48
CA ALA A 118 12.81 2.21 2.72
C ALA A 118 12.89 3.10 3.96
N LYS A 119 12.45 4.35 3.84
CA LYS A 119 12.24 5.29 4.96
C LYS A 119 10.79 5.41 5.33
N SER A 120 9.90 5.26 4.37
CA SER A 120 8.46 5.25 4.60
C SER A 120 7.75 4.37 3.59
N PHE A 121 6.53 3.97 3.92
CA PHE A 121 5.61 3.41 2.94
C PHE A 121 4.30 4.19 2.96
N LEU A 122 3.63 4.26 1.83
CA LEU A 122 2.30 4.84 1.70
C LEU A 122 1.40 3.84 1.01
N MET A 123 0.18 3.64 1.54
CA MET A 123 -0.84 2.91 0.81
C MET A 123 -1.11 3.63 -0.51
N LEU A 124 -1.58 2.92 -1.54
CA LEU A 124 -1.68 3.52 -2.88
C LEU A 124 -2.55 4.79 -2.94
N PRO A 125 -3.71 4.91 -2.28
CA PRO A 125 -4.45 6.17 -2.27
C PRO A 125 -3.68 7.29 -1.57
N ASP A 126 -2.94 6.95 -0.51
CA ASP A 126 -2.09 7.91 0.20
C ASP A 126 -0.89 8.34 -0.65
N TYR A 127 -0.31 7.42 -1.42
CA TYR A 127 0.74 7.75 -2.38
C TYR A 127 0.26 8.68 -3.49
N LEU A 128 -0.92 8.44 -4.05
CA LEU A 128 -1.51 9.34 -5.06
C LEU A 128 -1.83 10.71 -4.46
N SER A 129 -2.29 10.75 -3.21
CA SER A 129 -2.47 12.02 -2.48
C SER A 129 -1.15 12.74 -2.26
N PHE A 130 -0.10 12.02 -1.86
CA PHE A 130 1.26 12.55 -1.73
C PHE A 130 1.79 13.07 -3.08
N PHE A 131 1.60 12.34 -4.15
CA PHE A 131 1.99 12.75 -5.50
C PHE A 131 1.36 14.09 -5.91
N LEU A 132 0.10 14.34 -5.55
CA LEU A 132 -0.59 15.59 -5.88
C LEU A 132 -0.23 16.76 -4.95
N THR A 133 0.11 16.49 -3.69
CA THR A 133 0.22 17.51 -2.64
C THR A 133 1.62 17.72 -2.08
N GLY A 134 2.51 16.75 -2.27
CA GLY A 134 3.82 16.70 -1.61
C GLY A 134 3.75 16.40 -0.11
N VAL A 135 2.56 16.09 0.44
CA VAL A 135 2.38 15.86 1.88
C VAL A 135 2.10 14.39 2.16
N LYS A 136 2.97 13.75 2.94
CA LYS A 136 2.80 12.36 3.36
C LYS A 136 1.79 12.28 4.52
N LYS A 137 0.69 11.60 4.28
CA LYS A 137 -0.34 11.24 5.27
C LYS A 137 -0.78 9.82 5.01
N GLN A 138 -1.22 9.11 6.06
CA GLN A 138 -1.87 7.80 5.92
C GLN A 138 -3.30 7.91 6.42
N GLU A 139 -4.23 7.46 5.60
CA GLU A 139 -5.63 7.40 5.95
C GLU A 139 -5.88 6.16 6.81
N TYR A 140 -6.58 6.35 7.93
CA TYR A 140 -6.74 5.34 8.96
C TYR A 140 -7.49 4.10 8.50
N THR A 141 -8.61 4.26 7.79
CA THR A 141 -9.47 3.13 7.40
C THR A 141 -8.77 2.21 6.40
N ASN A 142 -7.97 2.80 5.51
CA ASN A 142 -7.13 2.03 4.60
C ASN A 142 -5.94 1.37 5.35
N ALA A 143 -5.33 2.09 6.29
CA ALA A 143 -4.25 1.54 7.11
C ALA A 143 -4.69 0.32 7.94
N LEU A 144 -5.96 0.22 8.33
CA LEU A 144 -6.50 -0.99 8.99
C LEU A 144 -6.31 -2.24 8.13
N SER A 145 -6.46 -2.14 6.81
CA SER A 145 -6.30 -3.28 5.90
C SER A 145 -4.89 -3.87 5.89
N THR A 146 -3.92 -3.15 6.46
CA THR A 146 -2.53 -3.61 6.52
C THR A 146 -2.33 -4.85 7.42
N GLY A 147 -3.22 -5.09 8.39
CA GLY A 147 -3.01 -6.07 9.44
C GLY A 147 -1.91 -5.68 10.44
N LEU A 148 -1.57 -4.39 10.50
CA LEU A 148 -0.54 -3.83 11.41
C LEU A 148 -1.10 -2.83 12.40
N VAL A 149 -2.34 -2.36 12.20
CA VAL A 149 -2.99 -1.38 13.06
C VAL A 149 -3.83 -2.10 14.11
N ASN A 150 -3.64 -1.74 15.37
CA ASN A 150 -4.44 -2.26 16.48
C ASN A 150 -5.84 -1.61 16.46
N GLY A 151 -6.87 -2.46 16.40
CA GLY A 151 -8.26 -2.02 16.30
C GLY A 151 -8.81 -1.29 17.53
N LYS A 152 -8.15 -1.41 18.69
CA LYS A 152 -8.55 -0.71 19.92
C LYS A 152 -7.85 0.65 20.10
N THR A 153 -6.55 0.69 19.76
CA THR A 153 -5.74 1.91 19.97
C THR A 153 -5.70 2.80 18.74
N HIS A 154 -6.11 2.30 17.59
CA HIS A 154 -6.09 2.96 16.29
C HIS A 154 -4.69 3.42 15.85
N LYS A 155 -3.65 2.70 16.30
CA LYS A 155 -2.24 2.95 15.99
C LYS A 155 -1.58 1.68 15.50
N PHE A 156 -0.46 1.81 14.81
CA PHE A 156 0.38 0.66 14.50
C PHE A 156 0.74 -0.10 15.78
N ASP A 157 0.48 -1.42 15.80
CA ASP A 157 0.71 -2.26 16.97
C ASP A 157 2.19 -2.55 17.14
N ARG A 158 2.77 -2.05 18.24
CA ARG A 158 4.21 -2.17 18.50
C ARG A 158 4.66 -3.62 18.69
N ASP A 159 3.80 -4.48 19.23
CA ASP A 159 4.16 -5.89 19.45
C ASP A 159 4.22 -6.62 18.11
N ILE A 160 3.26 -6.35 17.20
CA ILE A 160 3.28 -6.89 15.85
C ILE A 160 4.55 -6.43 15.11
N LEU A 161 4.83 -5.13 15.14
CA LEU A 161 6.02 -4.58 14.50
C LEU A 161 7.30 -5.23 15.05
N LYS A 162 7.41 -5.36 16.38
CA LYS A 162 8.55 -5.97 17.05
C LYS A 162 8.68 -7.47 16.71
N ALA A 163 7.60 -8.23 16.77
CA ALA A 163 7.59 -9.67 16.47
C ALA A 163 8.06 -9.95 15.04
N LEU A 164 7.68 -9.10 14.10
CA LEU A 164 8.07 -9.20 12.70
C LEU A 164 9.38 -8.47 12.38
N GLY A 165 9.92 -7.69 13.34
CA GLY A 165 11.16 -6.94 13.21
C GLY A 165 11.05 -5.78 12.20
N PHE A 166 9.92 -5.14 12.20
CA PHE A 166 9.70 -3.89 11.46
C PHE A 166 10.15 -2.66 12.26
#